data_aa7549a7877d2522e299dfb770b83943
#
_entry.id   aa7549a7877d2522e299dfb770b83943
#
_cell.length_a   1.000
_cell.length_b   1.000
_cell.length_c   1.000
_cell.angle_alpha   90.00
_cell.angle_beta   90.00
_cell.angle_gamma   90.00
#
_symmetry.space_group_name_H-M   'P 1'
#
loop_
_entity.id
_entity.type
_entity.pdbx_description
1 polymer ?
#
loop_
_entity_poly.entity_id
_entity_poly.type
_entity_poly.pdbx_seq_one_letter_code
_entity_poly.pdbx_strand_id
1 'polypeptide(L)' 'DKGVALADLAASLGVTARETGYAGDDEPDVPALQWAQIAFAPASGHDCARAAADHVTRNRGGEGAVREICDALLEHRGDA' A
#
# COMPACT_ATOMS: atom_id res chain seq x y z
N ASP A 1 0.76 -13.30 9.84
CA ASP A 1 0.26 -12.77 8.56
C ASP A 1 0.15 -11.26 8.64
N LYS A 2 0.73 -10.56 7.67
CA LYS A 2 0.75 -9.10 7.66
C LYS A 2 -0.64 -8.50 7.47
N GLY A 3 -1.52 -9.18 6.77
CA GLY A 3 -2.90 -8.72 6.60
C GLY A 3 -3.65 -8.74 7.93
N VAL A 4 -3.52 -9.81 8.70
CA VAL A 4 -4.12 -9.93 10.03
C VAL A 4 -3.51 -8.90 10.97
N ALA A 5 -2.18 -8.74 10.95
CA ALA A 5 -1.50 -7.76 11.80
C ALA A 5 -1.95 -6.33 11.49
N LEU A 6 -2.10 -5.99 10.21
CA LEU A 6 -2.56 -4.68 9.80
C LEU A 6 -4.01 -4.43 10.22
N ALA A 7 -4.88 -5.42 10.03
CA ALA A 7 -6.28 -5.30 10.44
C ALA A 7 -6.42 -5.12 11.94
N ASP A 8 -5.63 -5.86 12.73
CA ASP A 8 -5.62 -5.75 14.19
C ASP A 8 -5.13 -4.37 14.64
N LEU A 9 -4.08 -3.87 14.00
CA LEU A 9 -3.56 -2.53 14.29
C LEU A 9 -4.62 -1.46 13.97
N ALA A 10 -5.24 -1.56 12.80
CA ALA A 10 -6.29 -0.62 12.39
C ALA A 10 -7.44 -0.62 13.39
N ALA A 11 -7.89 -1.81 13.81
CA ALA A 11 -8.96 -1.93 14.81
C ALA A 11 -8.57 -1.25 16.12
N SER A 12 -7.32 -1.42 16.58
CA SER A 12 -6.84 -0.79 17.81
C SER A 12 -6.80 0.72 17.73
N LEU A 13 -6.62 1.26 16.52
CA LEU A 13 -6.59 2.71 16.28
C LEU A 13 -7.97 3.28 15.91
N GLY A 14 -8.98 2.42 15.80
CA GLY A 14 -10.32 2.85 15.43
C GLY A 14 -10.47 3.24 13.96
N VAL A 15 -9.59 2.74 13.08
CA VAL A 15 -9.67 3.00 11.64
C VAL A 15 -10.09 1.75 10.89
N THR A 16 -10.71 1.95 9.72
CA THR A 16 -11.20 0.86 8.88
C THR A 16 -10.28 0.61 7.69
N ALA A 17 -10.52 -0.47 6.95
CA ALA A 17 -9.80 -0.75 5.72
C ALA A 17 -9.97 0.41 4.72
N ARG A 18 -11.13 1.04 4.68
CA ARG A 18 -11.41 2.17 3.79
C ARG A 18 -10.55 3.39 4.06
N GLU A 19 -10.01 3.48 5.27
CA GLU A 19 -9.17 4.59 5.71
C GLU A 19 -7.69 4.25 5.67
N THR A 20 -7.33 3.08 5.13
CA THR A 20 -5.97 2.54 5.21
C THR A 20 -5.34 2.40 3.84
N GLY A 21 -4.10 2.88 3.72
CA GLY A 21 -3.22 2.60 2.59
C GLY A 21 -2.07 1.71 3.04
N TYR A 22 -1.57 0.88 2.14
CA TYR A 22 -0.44 -0.01 2.43
C TYR A 22 0.50 -0.09 1.24
N ALA A 23 1.80 -0.10 1.51
CA ALA A 23 2.82 -0.27 0.49
C ALA A 23 3.65 -1.51 0.83
N GLY A 24 3.87 -2.37 -0.15
CA GLY A 24 4.64 -3.59 0.04
C GLY A 24 5.31 -4.04 -1.24
N ASP A 25 6.34 -4.88 -1.13
CA ASP A 25 7.19 -5.26 -2.25
C ASP A 25 7.37 -6.76 -2.41
N ASP A 26 6.87 -7.59 -1.51
CA ASP A 26 7.15 -9.02 -1.50
C ASP A 26 5.90 -9.84 -1.17
N GLU A 27 6.01 -11.16 -1.32
CA GLU A 27 4.93 -12.11 -1.08
C GLU A 27 4.28 -11.96 0.30
N PRO A 28 5.05 -11.80 1.41
CA PRO A 28 4.43 -11.62 2.72
C PRO A 28 3.54 -10.38 2.83
N ASP A 29 3.67 -9.42 1.92
CA ASP A 29 2.87 -8.20 1.93
C ASP A 29 1.50 -8.38 1.25
N VAL A 30 1.32 -9.45 0.46
CA VAL A 30 0.10 -9.65 -0.34
C VAL A 30 -1.18 -9.57 0.48
N PRO A 31 -1.32 -10.25 1.64
CA PRO A 31 -2.55 -10.15 2.43
C PRO A 31 -2.86 -8.72 2.89
N ALA A 32 -1.84 -7.93 3.25
CA ALA A 32 -2.02 -6.54 3.64
C ALA A 32 -2.39 -5.65 2.45
N LEU A 33 -1.76 -5.89 1.28
CA LEU A 33 -2.09 -5.20 0.04
C LEU A 33 -3.55 -5.44 -0.36
N GLN A 34 -4.02 -6.66 -0.19
CA GLN A 34 -5.40 -7.04 -0.52
C GLN A 34 -6.41 -6.45 0.47
N TRP A 35 -6.02 -6.31 1.74
CA TRP A 35 -6.91 -5.79 2.78
C TRP A 35 -7.08 -4.28 2.72
N ALA A 36 -6.04 -3.52 2.41
CA ALA A 36 -6.06 -2.07 2.42
C ALA A 36 -6.93 -1.50 1.30
N GLN A 37 -7.54 -0.35 1.54
CA GLN A 37 -8.35 0.33 0.54
C GLN A 37 -7.54 0.74 -0.69
N ILE A 38 -6.31 1.21 -0.44
CA ILE A 38 -5.40 1.55 -1.53
C ILE A 38 -4.05 0.91 -1.27
N ALA A 39 -3.55 0.19 -2.26
CA ALA A 39 -2.32 -0.58 -2.15
C ALA A 39 -1.30 -0.14 -3.19
N PHE A 40 -0.05 -0.04 -2.75
CA PHE A 40 1.07 0.39 -3.58
C PHE A 40 2.16 -0.67 -3.58
N ALA A 41 2.81 -0.86 -4.72
CA ALA A 41 4.03 -1.66 -4.82
C ALA A 41 5.06 -0.90 -5.65
N PRO A 42 6.36 -0.96 -5.30
CA PRO A 42 7.39 -0.36 -6.14
C PRO A 42 7.58 -1.16 -7.43
N ALA A 43 8.07 -0.49 -8.46
CA ALA A 43 8.35 -1.15 -9.75
C ALA A 43 9.33 -2.32 -9.59
N SER A 44 10.20 -2.28 -8.58
CA SER A 44 11.16 -3.34 -8.27
C SER A 44 10.58 -4.46 -7.41
N GLY A 45 9.31 -4.37 -7.00
CA GLY A 45 8.68 -5.38 -6.16
C GLY A 45 8.47 -6.71 -6.90
N HIS A 46 8.22 -7.76 -6.13
CA HIS A 46 7.88 -9.07 -6.69
C HIS A 46 6.59 -9.00 -7.50
N ASP A 47 6.46 -9.88 -8.48
CA ASP A 47 5.28 -9.93 -9.35
C ASP A 47 3.98 -10.06 -8.57
N CYS A 48 3.97 -10.87 -7.50
CA CYS A 48 2.76 -11.05 -6.68
C CYS A 48 2.35 -9.76 -5.95
N ALA A 49 3.32 -8.98 -5.47
CA ALA A 49 3.03 -7.71 -4.82
C ALA A 49 2.51 -6.69 -5.83
N ARG A 50 3.13 -6.60 -7.01
CA ARG A 50 2.67 -5.71 -8.07
C ARG A 50 1.26 -6.09 -8.54
N ALA A 51 0.96 -7.37 -8.63
CA ALA A 51 -0.37 -7.85 -9.03
C ALA A 51 -1.45 -7.53 -7.98
N ALA A 52 -1.08 -7.51 -6.69
CA ALA A 52 -2.01 -7.22 -5.60
C ALA A 52 -2.19 -5.71 -5.36
N ALA A 53 -1.34 -4.86 -5.93
CA ALA A 53 -1.36 -3.42 -5.71
C ALA A 53 -2.33 -2.73 -6.68
N ASP A 54 -2.93 -1.65 -6.22
CA ASP A 54 -3.74 -0.76 -7.06
C ASP A 54 -2.84 0.14 -7.92
N HIS A 55 -1.70 0.54 -7.36
CA HIS A 55 -0.70 1.36 -8.04
C HIS A 55 0.67 0.73 -7.94
N VAL A 56 1.35 0.64 -9.07
CA VAL A 56 2.77 0.27 -9.12
C VAL A 56 3.55 1.54 -9.43
N THR A 57 4.52 1.89 -8.59
CA THR A 57 5.28 3.11 -8.78
C THR A 57 6.19 3.01 -10.01
N ARG A 58 6.54 4.14 -10.59
CA ARG A 58 7.51 4.20 -11.69
C ARG A 58 8.93 4.03 -11.17
N ASN A 59 9.17 4.50 -9.95
CA ASN A 59 10.46 4.40 -9.28
C ASN A 59 10.63 3.02 -8.66
N ARG A 60 11.86 2.53 -8.64
CA ARG A 60 12.19 1.16 -8.24
C ARG A 60 12.45 0.99 -6.76
N GLY A 61 11.91 1.81 -5.94
CA GLY A 61 12.09 1.72 -4.49
C GLY A 61 12.91 2.88 -3.97
N GLY A 62 13.17 2.88 -2.66
CA GLY A 62 13.87 3.97 -2.00
C GLY A 62 13.04 5.26 -1.96
N GLU A 63 13.73 6.39 -1.85
CA GLU A 63 13.08 7.69 -1.69
C GLU A 63 12.18 8.06 -2.87
N GLY A 64 12.56 7.68 -4.10
CA GLY A 64 11.77 8.00 -5.29
C GLY A 64 10.39 7.34 -5.26
N ALA A 65 10.32 6.06 -4.85
CA ALA A 65 9.04 5.36 -4.75
C ALA A 65 8.19 5.93 -3.60
N VAL A 66 8.79 6.21 -2.46
CA VAL A 66 8.07 6.79 -1.32
C VAL A 66 7.49 8.15 -1.70
N ARG A 67 8.27 9.00 -2.36
CA ARG A 67 7.79 10.30 -2.80
C ARG A 67 6.64 10.17 -3.79
N GLU A 68 6.75 9.25 -4.73
CA GLU A 68 5.69 9.01 -5.72
C GLU A 68 4.39 8.58 -5.02
N ILE A 69 4.46 7.72 -4.02
CA ILE A 69 3.31 7.30 -3.21
C ILE A 69 2.70 8.48 -2.48
N CYS A 70 3.54 9.31 -1.86
CA CYS A 70 3.07 10.50 -1.15
C CYS A 70 2.36 11.47 -2.09
N ASP A 71 2.92 11.70 -3.29
CA ASP A 71 2.31 12.57 -4.29
C ASP A 71 0.96 12.02 -4.74
N ALA A 72 0.86 10.71 -4.96
CA ALA A 72 -0.40 10.07 -5.34
C ALA A 72 -1.46 10.21 -4.24
N LEU A 73 -1.07 10.05 -2.97
CA LEU A 73 -1.98 10.23 -1.84
C LEU A 73 -2.46 11.66 -1.71
N LEU A 74 -1.57 12.63 -1.94
CA LEU A 74 -1.93 14.05 -1.89
C LEU A 74 -2.91 14.41 -3.02
N GLU A 75 -2.69 13.90 -4.23
CA GLU A 75 -3.62 14.08 -5.34
C GLU A 75 -4.99 13.51 -5.02
N HIS A 76 -5.02 12.28 -4.52
CA HIS A 76 -6.27 11.61 -4.16
C HIS A 76 -7.02 12.41 -3.10
N ARG A 77 -6.31 12.91 -2.09
CA ARG A 77 -6.90 13.73 -1.03
C ARG A 77 -7.40 15.08 -1.56
N GLY A 78 -6.68 15.66 -2.52
CA GLY A 78 -7.06 16.92 -3.14
C GLY A 78 -8.34 16.81 -3.97
N ASP A 79 -8.65 15.62 -4.48
CA ASP A 79 -9.87 15.34 -5.26
C ASP A 79 -11.10 15.18 -4.36
N ALA A 80 -10.90 15.06 -3.09
CA ALA A 80 -12.00 14.94 -2.13
C ALA A 80 -12.51 16.32 -1.68
#